data_d10932a94dc433cbe86b3ff6fd534dfb
#
_entry.id   d10932a94dc433cbe86b3ff6fd534dfb
#
_cell.length_a   1.000
_cell.length_b   1.000
_cell.length_c   1.000
_cell.angle_alpha   90.00
_cell.angle_beta   90.00
_cell.angle_gamma   90.00
#
_symmetry.space_group_name_H-M   'P 1'
#
loop_
_entity.id
_entity.type
_entity.pdbx_description
1 polymer ?
#
loop_
_entity_poly.entity_id
_entity_poly.type
_entity_poly.pdbx_seq_one_letter_code
_entity_poly.pdbx_strand_id
1 'polypeptide(L)'
;DSVFIEDTAVVTDRFAILTRPGAPSRRGETASVRKKLEELFGQVHSIEAPANLDGGDVMQCGTRFFIGLSGRTNREGVHQFSELVKAYGYTTVPVTIGEMLHLKTGVSYLENNTLLMSGDLEDHPHFKDFYRITVPPEETYAANSLWINGRVLVAEGHPLTSRKLK
;
A
#
# COMPACT_ATOMS: atom_id res chain seq x y z
N ASP A 1 9.12 9.03 -13.40
CA ASP A 1 8.51 8.10 -12.42
C ASP A 1 8.06 8.78 -11.13
N SER A 2 8.45 10.04 -10.91
CA SER A 2 8.10 10.81 -9.69
C SER A 2 6.58 11.06 -9.49
N VAL A 3 5.74 10.66 -10.42
CA VAL A 3 4.28 10.73 -10.28
C VAL A 3 3.73 9.73 -9.26
N PHE A 4 4.46 8.65 -8.97
CA PHE A 4 4.08 7.63 -7.98
C PHE A 4 4.69 7.96 -6.61
N ILE A 5 4.34 9.12 -6.07
CA ILE A 5 4.89 9.63 -4.81
C ILE A 5 4.60 8.72 -3.62
N GLU A 6 3.53 7.96 -3.64
CA GLU A 6 3.19 7.02 -2.56
C GLU A 6 4.25 5.96 -2.30
N ASP A 7 5.06 5.59 -3.33
CA ASP A 7 6.12 4.60 -3.16
C ASP A 7 7.27 5.10 -2.29
N THR A 8 7.40 6.41 -2.12
CA THR A 8 8.52 7.03 -1.41
C THR A 8 8.33 7.18 0.09
N ALA A 9 7.09 7.08 0.58
CA ALA A 9 6.79 7.21 2.00
C ALA A 9 5.47 6.55 2.39
N VAL A 10 5.40 6.03 3.61
CA VAL A 10 4.15 5.64 4.29
C VAL A 10 3.86 6.68 5.36
N VAL A 11 2.68 7.30 5.28
CA VAL A 11 2.28 8.40 6.16
C VAL A 11 0.97 8.06 6.84
N THR A 12 0.91 8.27 8.15
CA THR A 12 -0.30 8.16 8.97
C THR A 12 -0.52 9.47 9.71
N ASP A 13 -1.54 9.53 10.54
CA ASP A 13 -1.77 10.65 11.46
C ASP A 13 -0.74 10.72 12.60
N ARG A 14 0.04 9.66 12.83
CA ARG A 14 0.93 9.49 13.97
C ARG A 14 2.42 9.48 13.64
N PHE A 15 2.78 9.10 12.43
CA PHE A 15 4.18 8.98 12.00
C PHE A 15 4.32 9.05 10.47
N ALA A 16 5.53 9.33 10.04
CA ALA A 16 5.94 9.18 8.66
C ALA A 16 7.19 8.29 8.57
N ILE A 17 7.19 7.37 7.61
CA ILE A 17 8.30 6.46 7.32
C ILE A 17 8.70 6.65 5.86
N LEU A 18 9.91 7.12 5.61
CA LEU A 18 10.48 7.11 4.27
C LEU A 18 10.82 5.67 3.90
N THR A 19 10.36 5.28 2.75
CA THR A 19 10.67 3.99 2.17
C THR A 19 12.09 3.99 1.59
N ARG A 20 12.52 2.82 1.18
CA ARG A 20 13.70 2.66 0.33
C ARG A 20 13.27 1.91 -0.93
N PRO A 21 12.96 2.65 -2.01
CA PRO A 21 12.44 2.06 -3.24
C PRO A 21 13.28 0.90 -3.76
N GLY A 22 12.59 -0.19 -4.14
CA GLY A 22 13.22 -1.37 -4.71
C GLY A 22 13.94 -1.07 -6.01
N ALA A 23 13.38 -0.15 -6.83
CA ALA A 23 14.05 0.33 -8.04
C ALA A 23 15.17 1.33 -7.68
N PRO A 24 16.46 1.02 -8.00
CA PRO A 24 17.57 1.91 -7.65
C PRO A 24 17.43 3.33 -8.24
N SER A 25 16.85 3.46 -9.43
CA SER A 25 16.62 4.74 -10.10
C SER A 25 15.68 5.69 -9.33
N ARG A 26 14.82 5.14 -8.47
CA ARG A 26 13.84 5.90 -7.70
C ARG A 26 14.31 6.33 -6.30
N ARG A 27 15.42 5.78 -5.82
CA ARG A 27 15.91 6.05 -4.46
C ARG A 27 16.22 7.52 -4.20
N GLY A 28 16.61 8.28 -5.24
CA GLY A 28 16.84 9.71 -5.13
C GLY A 28 15.58 10.56 -4.87
N GLU A 29 14.39 10.02 -5.17
CA GLU A 29 13.11 10.71 -4.99
C GLU A 29 12.79 10.98 -3.50
N THR A 30 13.29 10.13 -2.60
CA THR A 30 13.01 10.21 -1.16
C THR A 30 13.59 11.46 -0.49
N ALA A 31 14.65 12.06 -1.04
CA ALA A 31 15.31 13.21 -0.42
C ALA A 31 14.41 14.47 -0.35
N SER A 32 13.68 14.77 -1.43
CA SER A 32 12.73 15.88 -1.47
C SER A 32 11.51 15.64 -0.60
N VAL A 33 11.03 14.38 -0.57
CA VAL A 33 9.89 13.95 0.25
C VAL A 33 10.26 14.03 1.74
N ARG A 34 11.46 13.61 2.13
CA ARG A 34 11.97 13.73 3.50
C ARG A 34 11.82 15.15 4.03
N LYS A 35 12.35 16.13 3.30
CA LYS A 35 12.31 17.54 3.72
C LYS A 35 10.88 17.98 4.02
N LYS A 36 9.94 17.60 3.16
CA LYS A 36 8.52 17.97 3.34
C LYS A 36 7.87 17.26 4.53
N LEU A 37 8.20 16.00 4.76
CA LEU A 37 7.66 15.24 5.88
C LEU A 37 8.23 15.72 7.22
N GLU A 38 9.50 16.11 7.29
CA GLU A 38 10.12 16.67 8.49
C GLU A 38 9.47 18.00 8.92
N GLU A 39 9.03 18.82 7.95
CA GLU A 39 8.24 20.03 8.24
C GLU A 39 6.88 19.72 8.89
N LEU A 40 6.27 18.59 8.55
CA LEU A 40 4.92 18.21 9.01
C LEU A 40 4.93 17.36 10.29
N PHE A 41 5.91 16.48 10.45
CA PHE A 41 5.96 15.47 11.51
C PHE A 41 7.09 15.68 12.53
N GLY A 42 8.05 16.55 12.23
CA GLY A 42 9.26 16.76 13.03
C GLY A 42 10.23 15.59 12.96
N GLN A 43 9.79 14.37 13.32
CA GLN A 43 10.59 13.15 13.21
C GLN A 43 10.05 12.24 12.10
N VAL A 44 10.94 11.81 11.21
CA VAL A 44 10.64 10.89 10.11
C VAL A 44 11.56 9.68 10.20
N HIS A 45 10.98 8.50 10.27
CA HIS A 45 11.72 7.24 10.22
C HIS A 45 12.13 6.90 8.79
N SER A 46 13.04 5.94 8.62
CA SER A 46 13.50 5.49 7.31
C SER A 46 13.72 4.00 7.25
N ILE A 47 13.50 3.44 6.08
CA ILE A 47 13.90 2.07 5.72
C ILE A 47 15.33 2.16 5.17
N GLU A 48 16.24 1.35 5.74
CA GLU A 48 17.66 1.38 5.44
C GLU A 48 18.13 0.10 4.73
N ALA A 49 19.23 0.19 3.98
CA ALA A 49 19.84 -0.98 3.34
C ALA A 49 20.17 -2.09 4.35
N PRO A 50 20.03 -3.39 4.00
CA PRO A 50 19.70 -3.94 2.67
C PRO A 50 18.20 -4.04 2.37
N ALA A 51 17.34 -3.52 3.25
CA ALA A 51 15.89 -3.53 3.08
C ALA A 51 15.47 -2.72 1.85
N ASN A 52 14.42 -3.19 1.17
CA ASN A 52 13.68 -2.46 0.15
C ASN A 52 12.20 -2.49 0.51
N LEU A 53 11.52 -1.38 0.32
CA LEU A 53 10.09 -1.24 0.53
C LEU A 53 9.56 -0.13 -0.36
N ASP A 54 8.57 -0.43 -1.19
CA ASP A 54 7.76 0.56 -1.93
C ASP A 54 6.44 0.77 -1.19
N GLY A 55 5.99 2.01 -1.06
CA GLY A 55 4.71 2.32 -0.41
C GLY A 55 3.50 1.75 -1.12
N GLY A 56 3.60 1.46 -2.44
CA GLY A 56 2.59 0.74 -3.20
C GLY A 56 2.33 -0.70 -2.71
N ASP A 57 3.27 -1.28 -1.97
CA ASP A 57 3.10 -2.58 -1.31
C ASP A 57 2.49 -2.48 0.10
N VAL A 58 2.33 -1.28 0.66
CA VAL A 58 1.86 -1.09 2.03
C VAL A 58 0.42 -0.62 2.06
N MET A 59 -0.49 -1.48 2.55
CA MET A 59 -1.91 -1.18 2.71
C MET A 59 -2.27 -1.19 4.19
N GLN A 60 -2.76 -0.07 4.70
CA GLN A 60 -3.25 0.06 6.07
C GLN A 60 -4.73 -0.33 6.17
N CYS A 61 -5.07 -1.18 7.12
CA CYS A 61 -6.45 -1.55 7.47
C CYS A 61 -6.61 -1.42 9.00
N GLY A 62 -7.10 -0.29 9.48
CA GLY A 62 -7.16 0.02 10.90
C GLY A 62 -5.77 -0.01 11.54
N THR A 63 -5.55 -0.90 12.51
CA THR A 63 -4.26 -1.07 13.21
C THR A 63 -3.34 -2.11 12.57
N ARG A 64 -3.67 -2.64 11.40
CA ARG A 64 -2.87 -3.62 10.66
C ARG A 64 -2.35 -3.04 9.36
N PHE A 65 -1.10 -3.34 9.04
CA PHE A 65 -0.51 -3.11 7.73
C PHE A 65 -0.34 -4.44 7.00
N PHE A 66 -0.96 -4.58 5.84
CA PHE A 66 -0.70 -5.65 4.90
C PHE A 66 0.42 -5.20 3.96
N ILE A 67 1.47 -6.02 3.82
CA ILE A 67 2.66 -5.63 3.05
C ILE A 67 2.95 -6.68 2.00
N GLY A 68 2.86 -6.29 0.74
CA GLY A 68 3.16 -7.14 -0.41
C GLY A 68 4.65 -7.52 -0.45
N LEU A 69 4.93 -8.81 -0.59
CA LEU A 69 6.25 -9.31 -0.96
C LEU A 69 6.31 -9.36 -2.48
N SER A 70 7.05 -8.42 -3.07
CA SER A 70 7.11 -8.18 -4.51
C SER A 70 8.55 -8.10 -5.01
N GLY A 71 8.74 -7.82 -6.29
CA GLY A 71 10.04 -7.46 -6.83
C GLY A 71 10.60 -6.11 -6.30
N ARG A 72 9.76 -5.33 -5.60
CA ARG A 72 10.10 -4.01 -5.05
C ARG A 72 10.26 -4.01 -3.54
N THR A 73 9.61 -4.94 -2.85
CA THR A 73 9.63 -5.04 -1.38
C THR A 73 10.13 -6.42 -0.95
N ASN A 74 11.21 -6.44 -0.19
CA ASN A 74 11.82 -7.66 0.32
C ASN A 74 11.43 -7.93 1.79
N ARG A 75 11.80 -9.12 2.30
CA ARG A 75 11.52 -9.52 3.69
C ARG A 75 12.16 -8.60 4.72
N GLU A 76 13.35 -8.09 4.44
CA GLU A 76 14.06 -7.13 5.29
C GLU A 76 13.30 -5.81 5.39
N GLY A 77 12.66 -5.36 4.27
CA GLY A 77 11.79 -4.18 4.25
C GLY A 77 10.57 -4.37 5.14
N VAL A 78 9.90 -5.51 5.01
CA VAL A 78 8.77 -5.86 5.89
C VAL A 78 9.19 -5.90 7.35
N HIS A 79 10.34 -6.51 7.67
CA HIS A 79 10.85 -6.62 9.04
C HIS A 79 11.15 -5.25 9.64
N GLN A 80 11.92 -4.41 8.96
CA GLN A 80 12.24 -3.06 9.46
C GLN A 80 10.97 -2.22 9.65
N PHE A 81 10.05 -2.26 8.69
CA PHE A 81 8.78 -1.56 8.81
C PHE A 81 7.98 -2.06 10.02
N SER A 82 7.93 -3.38 10.23
CA SER A 82 7.24 -3.99 11.37
C SER A 82 7.77 -3.48 12.71
N GLU A 83 9.08 -3.45 12.90
CA GLU A 83 9.69 -2.97 14.14
C GLU A 83 9.39 -1.47 14.38
N LEU A 84 9.41 -0.66 13.33
CA LEU A 84 9.09 0.76 13.42
C LEU A 84 7.64 0.99 13.85
N VAL A 85 6.66 0.33 13.20
CA VAL A 85 5.24 0.58 13.47
C VAL A 85 4.74 -0.06 14.76
N LYS A 86 5.43 -1.08 15.26
CA LYS A 86 5.13 -1.74 16.54
C LYS A 86 5.17 -0.77 17.72
N ALA A 87 6.09 0.20 17.70
CA ALA A 87 6.18 1.25 18.73
C ALA A 87 4.92 2.12 18.78
N TYR A 88 4.14 2.16 17.71
CA TYR A 88 2.89 2.91 17.61
C TYR A 88 1.64 2.03 17.81
N GLY A 89 1.81 0.75 18.15
CA GLY A 89 0.71 -0.19 18.39
C GLY A 89 0.13 -0.83 17.14
N TYR A 90 0.83 -0.76 15.99
CA TYR A 90 0.42 -1.43 14.76
C TYR A 90 1.05 -2.82 14.63
N THR A 91 0.40 -3.66 13.84
CA THR A 91 0.91 -4.98 13.45
C THR A 91 1.06 -5.06 11.94
N THR A 92 1.90 -5.98 11.46
CA THR A 92 2.13 -6.18 10.03
C THR A 92 1.82 -7.61 9.62
N VAL A 93 1.32 -7.77 8.41
CA VAL A 93 1.00 -9.06 7.79
C VAL A 93 1.65 -9.10 6.41
N PRO A 94 2.70 -9.91 6.19
CA PRO A 94 3.28 -10.08 4.86
C PRO A 94 2.33 -10.84 3.95
N VAL A 95 2.18 -10.37 2.71
CA VAL A 95 1.29 -10.94 1.69
C VAL A 95 2.11 -11.31 0.46
N THR A 96 2.05 -12.57 0.04
CA THR A 96 2.67 -12.99 -1.22
C THR A 96 1.75 -12.62 -2.38
N ILE A 97 2.23 -11.82 -3.33
CA ILE A 97 1.40 -11.24 -4.39
C ILE A 97 1.71 -11.76 -5.81
N GLY A 98 2.57 -12.76 -5.93
CA GLY A 98 2.91 -13.36 -7.25
C GLY A 98 3.59 -12.35 -8.19
N GLU A 99 3.11 -12.27 -9.42
CA GLU A 99 3.70 -11.43 -10.49
C GLU A 99 3.21 -9.97 -10.46
N MET A 100 2.36 -9.59 -9.52
CA MET A 100 1.89 -8.19 -9.41
C MET A 100 3.04 -7.25 -9.08
N LEU A 101 2.99 -6.05 -9.65
CA LEU A 101 3.99 -5.02 -9.40
C LEU A 101 4.01 -4.59 -7.92
N HIS A 102 2.83 -4.33 -7.36
CA HIS A 102 2.61 -3.96 -5.97
C HIS A 102 1.31 -4.57 -5.43
N LEU A 103 1.19 -4.71 -4.12
CA LEU A 103 -0.05 -5.16 -3.47
C LEU A 103 -1.25 -4.28 -3.86
N LYS A 104 -1.08 -2.95 -3.82
CA LYS A 104 -2.17 -2.00 -4.09
C LYS A 104 -2.57 -1.90 -5.57
N THR A 105 -1.86 -2.55 -6.48
CA THR A 105 -2.37 -2.72 -7.85
C THR A 105 -3.51 -3.73 -7.92
N GLY A 106 -3.55 -4.69 -6.98
CA GLY A 106 -4.55 -5.75 -6.96
C GLY A 106 -5.57 -5.66 -5.83
N VAL A 107 -5.40 -4.77 -4.86
CA VAL A 107 -6.34 -4.62 -3.74
C VAL A 107 -6.30 -3.22 -3.13
N SER A 108 -7.47 -2.69 -2.79
CA SER A 108 -7.62 -1.43 -2.06
C SER A 108 -8.54 -1.61 -0.85
N TYR A 109 -8.19 -1.01 0.28
CA TYR A 109 -9.04 -0.97 1.46
C TYR A 109 -10.02 0.20 1.37
N LEU A 110 -11.32 -0.08 1.50
CA LEU A 110 -12.42 0.88 1.36
C LEU A 110 -13.07 1.24 2.70
N GLU A 111 -12.36 1.04 3.82
CA GLU A 111 -12.91 1.15 5.18
C GLU A 111 -14.02 0.11 5.49
N ASN A 112 -14.53 0.13 6.73
CA ASN A 112 -15.61 -0.75 7.19
C ASN A 112 -15.37 -2.23 6.87
N ASN A 113 -14.14 -2.70 7.02
CA ASN A 113 -13.71 -4.07 6.75
C ASN A 113 -13.97 -4.53 5.30
N THR A 114 -13.95 -3.61 4.33
CA THR A 114 -14.25 -3.89 2.92
C THR A 114 -13.01 -3.72 2.05
N LEU A 115 -12.75 -4.69 1.19
CA LEU A 115 -11.71 -4.67 0.16
C LEU A 115 -12.34 -4.64 -1.23
N LEU A 116 -11.79 -3.79 -2.10
CA LEU A 116 -11.96 -3.90 -3.54
C LEU A 116 -10.73 -4.61 -4.09
N MET A 117 -10.89 -5.69 -4.85
CA MET A 117 -9.76 -6.53 -5.21
C MET A 117 -9.90 -7.21 -6.56
N SER A 118 -8.77 -7.56 -7.17
CA SER A 118 -8.71 -8.43 -8.34
C SER A 118 -8.93 -9.89 -7.93
N GLY A 119 -9.41 -10.71 -8.87
CA GLY A 119 -9.66 -12.14 -8.64
C GLY A 119 -8.43 -12.92 -8.21
N ASP A 120 -7.22 -12.48 -8.58
CA ASP A 120 -5.96 -13.13 -8.20
C ASP A 120 -5.72 -13.15 -6.68
N LEU A 121 -6.31 -12.22 -5.94
CA LEU A 121 -6.19 -12.13 -4.48
C LEU A 121 -7.44 -12.62 -3.74
N GLU A 122 -8.51 -13.01 -4.43
CA GLU A 122 -9.80 -13.32 -3.83
C GLU A 122 -9.72 -14.47 -2.80
N ASP A 123 -8.92 -15.49 -3.10
CA ASP A 123 -8.75 -16.65 -2.21
C ASP A 123 -7.57 -16.51 -1.25
N HIS A 124 -6.92 -15.34 -1.21
CA HIS A 124 -5.76 -15.15 -0.34
C HIS A 124 -6.17 -15.29 1.14
N PRO A 125 -5.50 -16.14 1.94
CA PRO A 125 -5.93 -16.50 3.30
C PRO A 125 -6.05 -15.30 4.24
N HIS A 126 -5.24 -14.27 4.06
CA HIS A 126 -5.26 -13.07 4.90
C HIS A 126 -6.44 -12.13 4.63
N PHE A 127 -7.20 -12.34 3.54
CA PHE A 127 -8.32 -11.48 3.16
C PHE A 127 -9.69 -12.13 3.39
N LYS A 128 -9.74 -13.34 3.95
CA LYS A 128 -10.99 -14.10 4.14
C LYS A 128 -12.00 -13.44 5.08
N ASP A 129 -11.51 -12.69 6.06
CA ASP A 129 -12.35 -12.05 7.08
C ASP A 129 -12.87 -10.66 6.65
N PHE A 130 -12.54 -10.22 5.43
CA PHE A 130 -13.03 -8.96 4.86
C PHE A 130 -14.26 -9.18 4.00
N TYR A 131 -15.13 -8.19 3.95
CA TYR A 131 -16.06 -8.04 2.84
C TYR A 131 -15.28 -7.75 1.57
N ARG A 132 -15.51 -8.56 0.53
CA ARG A 132 -14.72 -8.51 -0.70
C ARG A 132 -15.60 -8.12 -1.88
N ILE A 133 -15.25 -7.05 -2.55
CA ILE A 133 -15.83 -6.63 -3.81
C ILE A 133 -14.81 -6.99 -4.88
N THR A 134 -15.07 -8.08 -5.62
CA THR A 134 -14.17 -8.50 -6.69
C THR A 134 -14.50 -7.72 -7.96
N VAL A 135 -13.47 -7.09 -8.54
CA VAL A 135 -13.60 -6.40 -9.83
C VAL A 135 -13.74 -7.43 -10.96
N PRO A 136 -14.51 -7.11 -12.02
CA PRO A 136 -14.55 -7.97 -13.20
C PRO A 136 -13.17 -8.15 -13.82
N PRO A 137 -12.87 -9.32 -14.43
CA PRO A 137 -11.55 -9.58 -15.05
C PRO A 137 -11.15 -8.54 -16.10
N GLU A 138 -12.13 -8.00 -16.84
CA GLU A 138 -11.90 -6.95 -17.83
C GLU A 138 -11.64 -5.56 -17.22
N GLU A 139 -11.92 -5.39 -15.92
CA GLU A 139 -11.72 -4.16 -15.17
C GLU A 139 -10.68 -4.30 -14.05
N THR A 140 -9.74 -5.24 -14.14
CA THR A 140 -8.76 -5.56 -13.09
C THR A 140 -8.05 -4.33 -12.53
N TYR A 141 -7.74 -3.35 -13.38
CA TYR A 141 -7.09 -2.11 -12.95
C TYR A 141 -7.93 -1.28 -11.95
N ALA A 142 -9.25 -1.45 -11.92
CA ALA A 142 -10.12 -0.78 -10.96
C ALA A 142 -9.88 -1.22 -9.51
N ALA A 143 -9.20 -2.35 -9.28
CA ALA A 143 -8.79 -2.76 -7.94
C ALA A 143 -7.80 -1.76 -7.30
N ASN A 144 -7.06 -1.00 -8.12
CA ASN A 144 -6.20 0.11 -7.69
C ASN A 144 -7.06 1.38 -7.54
N SER A 145 -7.79 1.46 -6.45
CA SER A 145 -8.68 2.56 -6.11
C SER A 145 -8.24 3.24 -4.82
N LEU A 146 -8.79 4.40 -4.53
CA LEU A 146 -8.46 5.15 -3.32
C LEU A 146 -9.73 5.51 -2.55
N TRP A 147 -9.79 5.10 -1.27
CA TRP A 147 -10.77 5.62 -0.34
C TRP A 147 -10.27 6.93 0.28
N ILE A 148 -11.07 7.98 0.19
CA ILE A 148 -10.77 9.28 0.82
C ILE A 148 -12.06 10.01 1.19
N ASN A 149 -12.15 10.47 2.42
CA ASN A 149 -13.26 11.31 2.91
C ASN A 149 -14.67 10.74 2.59
N GLY A 150 -14.86 9.45 2.82
CA GLY A 150 -16.13 8.78 2.58
C GLY A 150 -16.47 8.52 1.11
N ARG A 151 -15.47 8.59 0.23
CA ARG A 151 -15.64 8.37 -1.22
C ARG A 151 -14.59 7.42 -1.76
N VAL A 152 -14.95 6.63 -2.76
CA VAL A 152 -14.01 5.81 -3.52
C VAL A 152 -13.69 6.52 -4.84
N LEU A 153 -12.42 6.78 -5.08
CA LEU A 153 -11.92 7.24 -6.37
C LEU A 153 -11.52 6.02 -7.19
N VAL A 154 -12.21 5.82 -8.30
CA VAL A 154 -11.95 4.73 -9.25
C VAL A 154 -11.46 5.34 -10.55
N ALA A 155 -10.51 4.69 -11.22
CA ALA A 155 -10.05 5.11 -12.53
C ALA A 155 -11.22 5.14 -13.54
N GLU A 156 -11.20 6.09 -14.46
CA GLU A 156 -12.19 6.19 -15.53
C GLU A 156 -12.16 4.94 -16.42
N GLY A 157 -13.31 4.60 -17.02
CA GLY A 157 -13.44 3.46 -17.95
C GLY A 157 -13.83 2.14 -17.28
N HIS A 158 -14.18 2.12 -15.98
CA HIS A 158 -14.55 0.93 -15.23
C HIS A 158 -16.01 0.95 -14.74
N PRO A 159 -16.99 0.88 -15.66
CA PRO A 159 -18.41 1.09 -15.34
C PRO A 159 -19.03 -0.03 -14.49
N LEU A 160 -18.54 -1.28 -14.63
CA LEU A 160 -19.06 -2.41 -13.87
C LEU A 160 -18.64 -2.32 -12.41
N THR A 161 -17.37 -2.01 -12.15
CA THR A 161 -16.84 -1.77 -10.80
C THR A 161 -17.54 -0.57 -10.16
N SER A 162 -17.69 0.53 -10.90
CA SER A 162 -18.39 1.72 -10.40
C SER A 162 -19.85 1.45 -10.00
N ARG A 163 -20.54 0.50 -10.65
CA ARG A 163 -21.89 0.06 -10.25
C ARG A 163 -21.87 -0.77 -8.96
N LYS A 164 -20.86 -1.62 -8.76
CA LYS A 164 -20.73 -2.44 -7.54
C LYS A 164 -20.42 -1.60 -6.29
N LEU A 165 -19.89 -0.40 -6.48
CA LEU A 165 -19.50 0.52 -5.39
C LEU A 165 -20.61 1.51 -5.00
N LYS A 166 -21.75 1.51 -5.66
CA LYS A 166 -22.94 2.33 -5.36
C LYS A 166 -23.92 1.60 -4.47
#